data_aded218979ad28812085c0792fe4403f
#
_entry.id   aded218979ad28812085c0792fe4403f
#
_cell.length_a   1.000
_cell.length_b   1.000
_cell.length_c   1.000
_cell.angle_alpha   90.00
_cell.angle_beta   90.00
_cell.angle_gamma   90.00
#
_symmetry.space_group_name_H-M   'P 1'
#
loop_
_entity.id
_entity.type
_entity.pdbx_description
1 polymer ?
#
loop_
_entity_poly.entity_id
_entity_poly.type
_entity_poly.pdbx_seq_one_letter_code
_entity_poly.pdbx_strand_id
1 'polypeptide(L)'
;LRNLAGAGVKVVCYNFMPVLDWTRSDLAFPMEDGSSVLKYDSARVAAFDLFILERPGAEGDYSPETLDRARSLFQSLDGEGRRALADSILLGLPGTVDDLTPEQFKDMLKRYEGIDDARLRQNLYDFLNEIMPVCEETGIRMAIHPDDPPRPIFGLPRIMSDEEDMRRMIREVPAMHCGFTLCTGSLGGLYSNSPHLLMEEFADRVYFAHFRNTVFDADHESFRESDSHLCGHTDMAYAMQCLINEENRRKAEGLENWRIPVRPDHGKLMDIDLEKKCYAGYSYGGRVIGLAELRGLAMGLQSFRPLVGKNALVTGAAGVLCSVMARDLLKAGARVALLGRTRSKLEELQRKLAEEGLTRTLVIAADVLDKAQLEEAATLLENTWGRLDILVNGAGGNDPRGTTPAEQCMPDTPVEQGFFGMDMQGFEYVNRLNMIGTILPSQVFGKLLAASSGCIVNISSMAAFLPLTKVGAYGAAKAAVDNFTKWLATHLAPLGVRVNAIAPGFFITDQNRFLMMEKDGETPTPRGRKVLAKTPMHRFGEPGDLCGALQFLVSPSASFVTGTIIPVDGGFLAYSGV
;
A
#
# COMPACT_ATOMS: atom_id res chain seq x y z
N LEU A 1 -6.87 -33.48 10.30
CA LEU A 1 -7.09 -32.50 9.24
C LEU A 1 -8.40 -32.76 8.49
N ARG A 2 -8.70 -33.98 8.01
CA ARG A 2 -9.97 -34.28 7.31
C ARG A 2 -11.21 -33.92 8.13
N ASN A 3 -11.23 -34.22 9.44
CA ASN A 3 -12.35 -33.84 10.32
C ASN A 3 -12.49 -32.31 10.47
N LEU A 4 -11.36 -31.60 10.55
CA LEU A 4 -11.35 -30.14 10.62
C LEU A 4 -11.87 -29.51 9.32
N ALA A 5 -11.46 -30.06 8.17
CA ALA A 5 -11.96 -29.63 6.87
C ALA A 5 -13.47 -29.86 6.73
N GLY A 6 -13.97 -31.04 7.17
CA GLY A 6 -15.40 -31.35 7.22
C GLY A 6 -16.20 -30.38 8.10
N ALA A 7 -15.58 -29.82 9.12
CA ALA A 7 -16.15 -28.77 9.97
C ALA A 7 -15.97 -27.34 9.39
N GLY A 8 -15.40 -27.18 8.19
CA GLY A 8 -15.22 -25.89 7.52
C GLY A 8 -13.95 -25.13 7.91
N VAL A 9 -13.05 -25.73 8.70
CA VAL A 9 -11.76 -25.09 9.06
C VAL A 9 -10.87 -24.99 7.83
N LYS A 10 -10.34 -23.81 7.55
CA LYS A 10 -9.49 -23.53 6.38
C LYS A 10 -8.01 -23.29 6.73
N VAL A 11 -7.74 -22.85 7.97
CA VAL A 11 -6.39 -22.56 8.45
C VAL A 11 -6.19 -23.21 9.81
N VAL A 12 -5.06 -23.86 10.00
CA VAL A 12 -4.61 -24.40 11.29
C VAL A 12 -3.34 -23.69 11.69
N CYS A 13 -3.45 -22.84 12.73
CA CYS A 13 -2.29 -22.23 13.40
C CYS A 13 -1.69 -23.24 14.38
N TYR A 14 -0.37 -23.42 14.34
CA TYR A 14 0.35 -24.32 15.23
C TYR A 14 1.75 -23.76 15.53
N ASN A 15 2.35 -24.19 16.62
CA ASN A 15 3.75 -23.95 16.94
C ASN A 15 4.54 -25.27 16.96
N PHE A 16 5.87 -25.16 16.83
CA PHE A 16 6.78 -26.31 16.89
C PHE A 16 7.93 -26.03 17.88
N MET A 17 7.57 -25.47 19.01
CA MET A 17 8.49 -25.06 20.08
C MET A 17 8.69 -26.20 21.07
N PRO A 18 9.94 -26.57 21.40
CA PRO A 18 10.20 -27.59 22.39
C PRO A 18 9.85 -27.10 23.80
N VAL A 19 9.09 -27.87 24.53
CA VAL A 19 8.67 -27.74 25.94
C VAL A 19 7.84 -26.50 26.24
N LEU A 20 8.36 -25.30 26.03
CA LEU A 20 7.68 -24.04 26.29
C LEU A 20 7.24 -23.40 24.98
N ASP A 21 5.98 -23.05 24.93
CA ASP A 21 5.34 -22.41 23.76
C ASP A 21 5.39 -20.88 23.78
N TRP A 22 5.74 -20.29 24.90
CA TRP A 22 6.15 -18.89 25.08
C TRP A 22 6.86 -18.74 26.42
N THR A 23 7.59 -17.64 26.60
CA THR A 23 8.26 -17.35 27.88
C THR A 23 8.22 -15.87 28.19
N ARG A 24 7.75 -15.53 29.39
CA ARG A 24 7.79 -14.18 29.96
C ARG A 24 8.34 -14.26 31.38
N SER A 25 9.03 -13.23 31.80
CA SER A 25 9.65 -13.16 33.14
C SER A 25 8.89 -12.21 34.09
N ASP A 26 7.97 -11.43 33.56
CA ASP A 26 7.03 -10.59 34.30
C ASP A 26 5.69 -10.56 33.57
N LEU A 27 4.64 -10.97 34.31
CA LEU A 27 3.30 -11.13 33.76
C LEU A 27 2.42 -9.90 34.00
N ALA A 28 2.89 -8.91 34.75
CA ALA A 28 2.14 -7.72 35.14
C ALA A 28 3.03 -6.49 35.28
N PHE A 29 3.96 -6.30 34.34
CA PHE A 29 4.84 -5.13 34.34
C PHE A 29 4.02 -3.84 34.27
N PRO A 30 4.17 -2.92 35.25
CA PRO A 30 3.32 -1.73 35.36
C PRO A 30 3.65 -0.70 34.28
N MET A 31 2.62 -0.06 33.74
CA MET A 31 2.69 1.00 32.76
C MET A 31 2.32 2.35 33.37
N GLU A 32 2.74 3.45 32.75
CA GLU A 32 2.47 4.82 33.24
C GLU A 32 0.97 5.16 33.32
N ASP A 33 0.15 4.54 32.47
CA ASP A 33 -1.31 4.73 32.44
C ASP A 33 -2.05 3.88 33.48
N GLY A 34 -1.34 3.16 34.35
CA GLY A 34 -1.92 2.30 35.39
C GLY A 34 -2.27 0.90 34.89
N SER A 35 -2.15 0.61 33.60
CA SER A 35 -2.30 -0.74 33.06
C SER A 35 -1.07 -1.59 33.32
N SER A 36 -1.12 -2.88 33.00
CA SER A 36 0.07 -3.75 33.03
C SER A 36 0.19 -4.60 31.76
N VAL A 37 1.41 -4.95 31.42
CA VAL A 37 1.78 -5.70 30.22
C VAL A 37 2.74 -6.84 30.53
N LEU A 38 2.91 -7.74 29.57
CA LEU A 38 3.92 -8.80 29.65
C LEU A 38 5.30 -8.25 29.34
N LYS A 39 6.32 -8.74 30.08
CA LYS A 39 7.72 -8.41 29.84
C LYS A 39 8.60 -9.66 29.82
N TYR A 40 9.51 -9.70 28.88
CA TYR A 40 10.67 -10.57 28.87
C TYR A 40 11.89 -9.77 29.31
N ASP A 41 12.50 -10.12 30.43
CA ASP A 41 13.74 -9.51 30.95
C ASP A 41 14.83 -10.57 30.94
N SER A 42 15.88 -10.35 30.15
CA SER A 42 16.99 -11.29 29.96
C SER A 42 17.70 -11.66 31.27
N ALA A 43 17.86 -10.69 32.18
CA ALA A 43 18.49 -10.95 33.47
C ALA A 43 17.61 -11.80 34.40
N ARG A 44 16.28 -11.63 34.35
CA ARG A 44 15.35 -12.48 35.12
C ARG A 44 15.35 -13.92 34.61
N VAL A 45 15.36 -14.08 33.26
CA VAL A 45 15.45 -15.41 32.63
C VAL A 45 16.77 -16.09 32.95
N ALA A 46 17.89 -15.37 32.85
CA ALA A 46 19.19 -15.87 33.23
C ALA A 46 19.29 -16.24 34.74
N ALA A 47 18.68 -15.43 35.62
CA ALA A 47 18.63 -15.74 37.06
C ALA A 47 17.86 -17.04 37.35
N PHE A 48 16.75 -17.28 36.64
CA PHE A 48 16.01 -18.54 36.74
C PHE A 48 16.88 -19.73 36.26
N ASP A 49 17.48 -19.59 35.06
CA ASP A 49 18.28 -20.66 34.45
C ASP A 49 19.51 -21.06 35.28
N LEU A 50 20.24 -20.04 35.78
CA LEU A 50 21.51 -20.24 36.52
C LEU A 50 21.31 -20.70 37.97
N PHE A 51 20.31 -20.16 38.67
CA PHE A 51 20.22 -20.26 40.13
C PHE A 51 18.98 -20.99 40.66
N ILE A 52 17.95 -21.18 39.82
CA ILE A 52 16.74 -21.96 40.17
C ILE A 52 16.76 -23.29 39.43
N LEU A 53 16.93 -23.22 38.10
CA LEU A 53 17.03 -24.41 37.26
C LEU A 53 18.43 -25.09 37.41
N GLU A 54 19.46 -24.31 37.68
CA GLU A 54 20.88 -24.79 37.83
C GLU A 54 21.31 -25.63 36.61
N ARG A 55 20.96 -25.17 35.40
CA ARG A 55 21.24 -25.91 34.17
C ARG A 55 22.76 -25.94 33.93
N PRO A 56 23.36 -27.11 33.69
CA PRO A 56 24.81 -27.21 33.39
C PRO A 56 25.14 -26.44 32.10
N GLY A 57 26.17 -25.59 32.15
CA GLY A 57 26.64 -24.82 31.00
C GLY A 57 25.84 -23.57 30.66
N ALA A 58 24.81 -23.24 31.42
CA ALA A 58 23.95 -22.08 31.17
C ALA A 58 24.68 -20.73 31.07
N GLU A 59 25.83 -20.59 31.77
CA GLU A 59 26.61 -19.34 31.71
C GLU A 59 27.10 -18.99 30.30
N GLY A 60 27.27 -19.99 29.42
CA GLY A 60 27.70 -19.79 28.04
C GLY A 60 26.63 -19.16 27.14
N ASP A 61 25.38 -19.13 27.56
CA ASP A 61 24.25 -18.67 26.75
C ASP A 61 23.93 -17.18 26.96
N TYR A 62 24.58 -16.51 27.92
CA TYR A 62 24.28 -15.13 28.31
C TYR A 62 25.50 -14.21 28.20
N SER A 63 25.27 -12.94 27.92
CA SER A 63 26.32 -11.92 27.93
C SER A 63 26.87 -11.68 29.35
N PRO A 64 28.13 -11.24 29.49
CA PRO A 64 28.70 -10.89 30.80
C PRO A 64 27.82 -9.88 31.58
N GLU A 65 27.28 -8.89 30.90
CA GLU A 65 26.42 -7.88 31.49
C GLU A 65 25.11 -8.50 32.02
N THR A 66 24.50 -9.42 31.26
CA THR A 66 23.30 -10.14 31.67
C THR A 66 23.57 -11.05 32.85
N LEU A 67 24.72 -11.73 32.88
CA LEU A 67 25.17 -12.57 34.02
C LEU A 67 25.31 -11.76 35.31
N ASP A 68 25.91 -10.57 35.26
CA ASP A 68 26.09 -9.70 36.43
C ASP A 68 24.77 -9.15 36.95
N ARG A 69 23.88 -8.76 36.05
CA ARG A 69 22.51 -8.35 36.38
C ARG A 69 21.71 -9.50 37.01
N ALA A 70 21.81 -10.69 36.44
CA ALA A 70 21.13 -11.89 36.93
C ALA A 70 21.57 -12.26 38.36
N ARG A 71 22.89 -12.21 38.66
CA ARG A 71 23.44 -12.45 40.02
C ARG A 71 22.91 -11.42 41.01
N SER A 72 22.98 -10.15 40.66
CA SER A 72 22.51 -9.05 41.52
C SER A 72 21.02 -9.17 41.81
N LEU A 73 20.22 -9.46 40.77
CA LEU A 73 18.79 -9.70 40.89
C LEU A 73 18.49 -10.88 41.85
N PHE A 74 19.11 -12.04 41.61
CA PHE A 74 18.85 -13.25 42.41
C PHE A 74 19.21 -13.07 43.87
N GLN A 75 20.27 -12.31 44.16
CA GLN A 75 20.66 -11.96 45.54
C GLN A 75 19.65 -11.04 46.23
N SER A 76 18.92 -10.22 45.47
CA SER A 76 17.90 -9.32 46.00
C SER A 76 16.56 -10.01 46.26
N LEU A 77 16.32 -11.18 45.66
CA LEU A 77 15.08 -11.93 45.80
C LEU A 77 15.09 -12.80 47.07
N ASP A 78 14.04 -12.69 47.85
CA ASP A 78 13.72 -13.63 48.91
C ASP A 78 13.10 -14.92 48.36
N GLY A 79 12.73 -15.84 49.27
CA GLY A 79 12.15 -17.12 48.86
C GLY A 79 10.81 -17.03 48.13
N GLU A 80 10.01 -16.01 48.42
CA GLU A 80 8.75 -15.75 47.72
C GLU A 80 9.00 -15.16 46.33
N GLY A 81 9.90 -14.19 46.22
CA GLY A 81 10.33 -13.61 44.95
C GLY A 81 10.93 -14.63 43.99
N ARG A 82 11.72 -15.61 44.50
CA ARG A 82 12.27 -16.70 43.67
C ARG A 82 11.18 -17.63 43.14
N ARG A 83 10.17 -17.95 43.95
CA ARG A 83 9.02 -18.75 43.53
C ARG A 83 8.19 -17.99 42.47
N ALA A 84 7.86 -16.74 42.72
CA ALA A 84 7.13 -15.91 41.76
C ALA A 84 7.86 -15.79 40.43
N LEU A 85 9.19 -15.71 40.43
CA LEU A 85 10.00 -15.72 39.21
C LEU A 85 9.85 -17.05 38.45
N ALA A 86 9.95 -18.18 39.15
CA ALA A 86 9.78 -19.50 38.55
C ALA A 86 8.39 -19.69 37.97
N ASP A 87 7.34 -19.34 38.73
CA ASP A 87 5.95 -19.43 38.31
C ASP A 87 5.68 -18.58 37.05
N SER A 88 6.28 -17.36 36.98
CA SER A 88 6.12 -16.49 35.80
C SER A 88 6.77 -17.09 34.54
N ILE A 89 7.95 -17.68 34.67
CA ILE A 89 8.71 -18.23 33.52
C ILE A 89 8.12 -19.55 33.03
N LEU A 90 7.64 -20.37 33.95
CA LEU A 90 7.08 -21.69 33.64
C LEU A 90 5.59 -21.65 33.24
N LEU A 91 4.95 -20.48 33.30
CA LEU A 91 3.56 -20.34 32.83
C LEU A 91 3.49 -20.54 31.31
N GLY A 92 2.79 -21.56 30.86
CA GLY A 92 2.54 -21.82 29.44
C GLY A 92 1.34 -21.03 28.89
N LEU A 93 0.97 -21.30 27.64
CA LEU A 93 -0.27 -20.76 27.04
C LEU A 93 -1.53 -21.34 27.70
N PRO A 94 -2.67 -20.63 27.65
CA PRO A 94 -3.93 -21.14 28.19
C PRO A 94 -4.30 -22.52 27.62
N GLY A 95 -4.48 -23.51 28.52
CA GLY A 95 -4.84 -24.88 28.15
C GLY A 95 -3.66 -25.80 27.80
N THR A 96 -2.44 -25.35 28.02
CA THR A 96 -1.22 -26.19 27.99
C THR A 96 -0.92 -26.78 29.40
N VAL A 97 0.32 -27.02 29.74
CA VAL A 97 0.67 -27.61 31.05
C VAL A 97 0.49 -26.55 32.13
N ASP A 98 -0.53 -26.74 32.99
CA ASP A 98 -0.74 -25.94 34.19
C ASP A 98 0.17 -26.45 35.33
N ASP A 99 0.73 -25.53 36.14
CA ASP A 99 1.50 -25.79 37.37
C ASP A 99 2.80 -26.61 37.15
N LEU A 100 3.58 -26.29 36.10
CA LEU A 100 4.87 -26.93 35.86
C LEU A 100 5.89 -26.52 36.94
N THR A 101 6.48 -27.50 37.65
CA THR A 101 7.54 -27.21 38.62
C THR A 101 8.93 -27.19 37.95
N PRO A 102 9.93 -26.51 38.56
CA PRO A 102 11.31 -26.54 38.04
C PRO A 102 11.89 -27.95 37.88
N GLU A 103 11.54 -28.89 38.76
CA GLU A 103 11.98 -30.28 38.68
C GLU A 103 11.36 -31.01 37.47
N GLN A 104 10.06 -30.84 37.26
CA GLN A 104 9.39 -31.40 36.12
C GLN A 104 9.94 -30.80 34.82
N PHE A 105 10.22 -29.49 34.81
CA PHE A 105 10.84 -28.83 33.67
C PHE A 105 12.22 -29.38 33.37
N LYS A 106 13.10 -29.60 34.40
CA LYS A 106 14.37 -30.28 34.20
C LYS A 106 14.22 -31.65 33.54
N ASP A 107 13.24 -32.43 33.97
CA ASP A 107 12.99 -33.76 33.37
C ASP A 107 12.48 -33.67 31.92
N MET A 108 11.74 -32.63 31.58
CA MET A 108 11.34 -32.38 30.20
C MET A 108 12.53 -31.97 29.33
N LEU A 109 13.44 -31.12 29.82
CA LEU A 109 14.65 -30.72 29.11
C LEU A 109 15.52 -31.92 28.72
N LYS A 110 15.66 -32.93 29.61
CA LYS A 110 16.43 -34.17 29.35
C LYS A 110 15.91 -34.90 28.09
N ARG A 111 14.62 -34.78 27.74
CA ARG A 111 14.07 -35.44 26.53
C ARG A 111 14.58 -34.82 25.25
N TYR A 112 15.10 -33.60 25.32
CA TYR A 112 15.66 -32.86 24.19
C TYR A 112 17.19 -32.91 24.15
N GLU A 113 17.87 -33.63 25.10
CA GLU A 113 19.29 -33.86 25.02
C GLU A 113 19.70 -34.49 23.70
N GLY A 114 20.63 -33.87 22.96
CA GLY A 114 21.09 -34.33 21.66
C GLY A 114 20.17 -33.92 20.47
N ILE A 115 19.10 -33.13 20.71
CA ILE A 115 18.31 -32.51 19.66
C ILE A 115 18.80 -31.07 19.49
N ASP A 116 19.65 -30.88 18.49
CA ASP A 116 20.09 -29.54 18.06
C ASP A 116 19.09 -28.91 17.07
N ASP A 117 19.40 -27.68 16.64
CA ASP A 117 18.59 -26.92 15.65
C ASP A 117 18.38 -27.70 14.37
N ALA A 118 19.42 -28.36 13.84
CA ALA A 118 19.35 -29.09 12.60
C ALA A 118 18.40 -30.29 12.71
N ARG A 119 18.48 -31.02 13.82
CA ARG A 119 17.60 -32.16 14.08
C ARG A 119 16.16 -31.74 14.31
N LEU A 120 15.94 -30.63 15.04
CA LEU A 120 14.58 -30.11 15.27
C LEU A 120 13.95 -29.62 13.96
N ARG A 121 14.72 -28.93 13.09
CA ARG A 121 14.25 -28.53 11.75
C ARG A 121 13.89 -29.76 10.91
N GLN A 122 14.72 -30.77 10.89
CA GLN A 122 14.41 -31.99 10.13
C GLN A 122 13.12 -32.66 10.62
N ASN A 123 12.92 -32.73 11.93
CA ASN A 123 11.67 -33.26 12.49
C ASN A 123 10.44 -32.46 12.05
N LEU A 124 10.56 -31.12 11.99
CA LEU A 124 9.48 -30.26 11.46
C LEU A 124 9.20 -30.55 9.98
N TYR A 125 10.24 -30.66 9.14
CA TYR A 125 10.09 -30.90 7.71
C TYR A 125 9.51 -32.29 7.43
N ASP A 126 9.97 -33.31 8.14
CA ASP A 126 9.42 -34.66 8.04
C ASP A 126 7.92 -34.69 8.39
N PHE A 127 7.54 -34.04 9.49
CA PHE A 127 6.15 -33.88 9.90
C PHE A 127 5.32 -33.16 8.82
N LEU A 128 5.81 -32.02 8.32
CA LEU A 128 5.08 -31.24 7.32
C LEU A 128 4.93 -32.02 6.01
N ASN A 129 5.99 -32.63 5.51
CA ASN A 129 5.94 -33.42 4.27
C ASN A 129 4.97 -34.60 4.37
N GLU A 130 4.84 -35.23 5.55
CA GLU A 130 3.88 -36.30 5.78
C GLU A 130 2.41 -35.82 5.69
N ILE A 131 2.12 -34.60 6.16
CA ILE A 131 0.74 -34.09 6.21
C ILE A 131 0.34 -33.25 4.99
N MET A 132 1.29 -32.75 4.18
CA MET A 132 0.97 -31.89 3.02
C MET A 132 0.02 -32.53 2.02
N PRO A 133 0.11 -33.83 1.66
CA PRO A 133 -0.87 -34.47 0.77
C PRO A 133 -2.32 -34.38 1.29
N VAL A 134 -2.50 -34.47 2.60
CA VAL A 134 -3.83 -34.29 3.23
C VAL A 134 -4.27 -32.84 3.22
N CYS A 135 -3.34 -31.91 3.35
CA CYS A 135 -3.63 -30.47 3.25
C CYS A 135 -4.09 -30.12 1.82
N GLU A 136 -3.43 -30.64 0.81
CA GLU A 136 -3.81 -30.46 -0.60
C GLU A 136 -5.20 -31.08 -0.90
N GLU A 137 -5.46 -32.31 -0.42
CA GLU A 137 -6.76 -32.97 -0.54
C GLU A 137 -7.90 -32.17 0.08
N THR A 138 -7.65 -31.56 1.23
CA THR A 138 -8.69 -30.93 2.08
C THR A 138 -8.78 -29.41 1.93
N GLY A 139 -7.81 -28.77 1.28
CA GLY A 139 -7.70 -27.32 1.17
C GLY A 139 -7.31 -26.62 2.48
N ILE A 140 -6.90 -27.37 3.52
CA ILE A 140 -6.42 -26.80 4.77
C ILE A 140 -5.01 -26.23 4.57
N ARG A 141 -4.77 -25.03 5.11
CA ARG A 141 -3.47 -24.38 5.17
C ARG A 141 -2.90 -24.50 6.58
N MET A 142 -1.67 -25.00 6.66
CA MET A 142 -0.90 -25.09 7.90
C MET A 142 -0.11 -23.81 8.07
N ALA A 143 -0.33 -23.11 9.19
CA ALA A 143 0.27 -21.80 9.47
C ALA A 143 1.11 -21.90 10.75
N ILE A 144 2.44 -22.06 10.62
CA ILE A 144 3.33 -22.13 11.77
C ILE A 144 3.45 -20.77 12.45
N HIS A 145 3.34 -20.75 13.78
CA HIS A 145 3.60 -19.58 14.60
C HIS A 145 5.10 -19.48 14.89
N PRO A 146 5.72 -18.30 14.81
CA PRO A 146 7.12 -18.11 15.14
C PRO A 146 7.39 -18.35 16.62
N ASP A 147 8.66 -18.65 16.93
CA ASP A 147 9.11 -18.84 18.30
C ASP A 147 8.89 -17.59 19.18
N ASP A 148 8.59 -17.79 20.47
CA ASP A 148 8.36 -16.70 21.43
C ASP A 148 9.01 -16.99 22.79
N PRO A 149 10.20 -16.44 23.08
CA PRO A 149 10.97 -15.49 22.28
C PRO A 149 11.66 -16.16 21.08
N PRO A 150 11.97 -15.39 20.03
CA PRO A 150 12.61 -15.91 18.81
C PRO A 150 14.14 -16.03 19.00
N ARG A 151 14.52 -16.82 19.99
CA ARG A 151 15.92 -17.17 20.33
C ARG A 151 15.96 -18.41 21.19
N PRO A 152 17.05 -19.21 21.16
CA PRO A 152 17.26 -20.33 22.06
C PRO A 152 17.13 -19.91 23.53
N ILE A 153 16.45 -20.74 24.33
CA ILE A 153 16.30 -20.55 25.78
C ILE A 153 16.45 -21.88 26.50
N PHE A 154 17.07 -21.87 27.69
CA PHE A 154 17.26 -23.05 28.53
C PHE A 154 17.92 -24.23 27.81
N GLY A 155 18.80 -23.95 26.83
CA GLY A 155 19.45 -24.97 26.00
C GLY A 155 18.51 -25.59 24.95
N LEU A 156 17.28 -25.14 24.82
CA LEU A 156 16.32 -25.60 23.81
C LEU A 156 16.51 -24.82 22.51
N PRO A 157 16.58 -25.51 21.35
CA PRO A 157 16.64 -24.85 20.05
C PRO A 157 15.34 -24.13 19.72
N ARG A 158 15.46 -23.06 18.91
CA ARG A 158 14.37 -22.35 18.26
C ARG A 158 14.65 -22.31 16.76
N ILE A 159 13.64 -22.59 15.93
CA ILE A 159 13.83 -22.87 14.50
C ILE A 159 12.88 -22.09 13.57
N MET A 160 12.11 -21.19 14.15
CA MET A 160 11.20 -20.28 13.42
C MET A 160 11.32 -18.89 14.03
N SER A 161 12.53 -18.32 13.98
CA SER A 161 12.92 -17.12 14.72
C SER A 161 13.18 -15.91 13.83
N ASP A 162 13.57 -16.12 12.57
CA ASP A 162 14.01 -15.06 11.66
C ASP A 162 13.65 -15.34 10.19
N GLU A 163 14.11 -14.44 9.33
CA GLU A 163 13.92 -14.48 7.88
C GLU A 163 14.50 -15.74 7.22
N GLU A 164 15.69 -16.16 7.64
CA GLU A 164 16.35 -17.34 7.08
C GLU A 164 15.62 -18.63 7.45
N ASP A 165 15.10 -18.73 8.65
CA ASP A 165 14.27 -19.86 9.07
C ASP A 165 13.00 -19.96 8.22
N MET A 166 12.35 -18.82 7.94
CA MET A 166 11.17 -18.76 7.09
C MET A 166 11.50 -19.16 5.64
N ARG A 167 12.57 -18.64 5.06
CA ARG A 167 13.05 -19.01 3.71
C ARG A 167 13.39 -20.49 3.62
N ARG A 168 14.07 -21.01 4.63
CA ARG A 168 14.47 -22.42 4.70
C ARG A 168 13.25 -23.33 4.73
N MET A 169 12.25 -23.03 5.54
CA MET A 169 11.03 -23.83 5.58
C MET A 169 10.31 -23.88 4.23
N ILE A 170 10.17 -22.75 3.53
CA ILE A 170 9.54 -22.73 2.19
C ILE A 170 10.35 -23.54 1.17
N ARG A 171 11.67 -23.52 1.26
CA ARG A 171 12.55 -24.29 0.37
C ARG A 171 12.42 -25.79 0.59
N GLU A 172 12.36 -26.23 1.86
CA GLU A 172 12.28 -27.66 2.22
C GLU A 172 10.85 -28.21 2.10
N VAL A 173 9.83 -27.36 2.26
CA VAL A 173 8.40 -27.72 2.12
C VAL A 173 7.72 -26.71 1.20
N PRO A 174 7.90 -26.84 -0.14
CA PRO A 174 7.43 -25.85 -1.11
C PRO A 174 5.91 -25.83 -1.33
N ALA A 175 5.17 -26.80 -0.80
CA ALA A 175 3.72 -26.90 -0.95
C ALA A 175 3.00 -25.61 -0.52
N MET A 176 2.05 -25.12 -1.35
CA MET A 176 1.30 -23.88 -1.07
C MET A 176 0.36 -23.96 0.13
N HIS A 177 0.20 -25.13 0.72
CA HIS A 177 -0.56 -25.33 1.97
C HIS A 177 0.32 -25.19 3.23
N CYS A 178 1.63 -25.04 3.05
CA CYS A 178 2.60 -24.74 4.11
C CYS A 178 2.88 -23.25 4.12
N GLY A 179 2.70 -22.59 5.26
CA GLY A 179 2.93 -21.15 5.43
C GLY A 179 2.95 -20.71 6.89
N PHE A 180 2.68 -19.44 7.12
CA PHE A 180 2.97 -18.77 8.37
C PHE A 180 1.72 -18.20 9.06
N THR A 181 1.71 -18.29 10.37
CA THR A 181 1.07 -17.31 11.24
C THR A 181 2.10 -16.21 11.49
N LEU A 182 2.01 -15.09 10.81
CA LEU A 182 2.96 -14.00 11.00
C LEU A 182 2.60 -13.23 12.27
N CYS A 183 3.37 -13.46 13.33
CA CYS A 183 3.21 -12.77 14.61
C CYS A 183 4.26 -11.66 14.73
N THR A 184 3.84 -10.41 14.56
CA THR A 184 4.75 -9.25 14.62
C THR A 184 5.37 -9.07 16.00
N GLY A 185 4.69 -9.48 17.07
CA GLY A 185 5.22 -9.38 18.42
C GLY A 185 6.23 -10.48 18.77
N SER A 186 6.01 -11.73 18.32
CA SER A 186 6.96 -12.81 18.54
C SER A 186 8.25 -12.58 17.74
N LEU A 187 8.13 -12.36 16.42
CA LEU A 187 9.28 -11.98 15.58
C LEU A 187 9.94 -10.68 16.05
N GLY A 188 9.14 -9.71 16.53
CA GLY A 188 9.62 -8.46 17.12
C GLY A 188 10.26 -8.60 18.50
N GLY A 189 10.37 -9.81 19.07
CA GLY A 189 11.16 -10.12 20.26
C GLY A 189 12.64 -10.34 19.98
N LEU A 190 13.08 -10.27 18.73
CA LEU A 190 14.48 -10.25 18.31
C LEU A 190 14.78 -8.90 17.66
N TYR A 191 15.71 -8.14 18.23
CA TYR A 191 16.00 -6.76 17.83
C TYR A 191 16.42 -6.62 16.36
N SER A 192 17.12 -7.62 15.81
CA SER A 192 17.57 -7.62 14.40
C SER A 192 16.44 -7.89 13.41
N ASN A 193 15.30 -8.38 13.85
CA ASN A 193 14.15 -8.63 12.95
C ASN A 193 13.42 -7.34 12.60
N SER A 194 12.87 -7.31 11.38
CA SER A 194 11.94 -6.29 10.92
C SER A 194 10.63 -6.95 10.50
N PRO A 195 9.70 -7.23 11.44
CA PRO A 195 8.51 -8.04 11.15
C PRO A 195 7.63 -7.49 10.03
N HIS A 196 7.64 -6.18 9.80
CA HIS A 196 6.93 -5.54 8.69
C HIS A 196 7.56 -5.88 7.32
N LEU A 197 8.88 -6.04 7.23
CA LEU A 197 9.55 -6.49 6.01
C LEU A 197 9.35 -8.00 5.79
N LEU A 198 9.30 -8.80 6.86
CA LEU A 198 8.92 -10.21 6.76
C LEU A 198 7.47 -10.37 6.25
N MET A 199 6.56 -9.47 6.68
CA MET A 199 5.20 -9.45 6.13
C MET A 199 5.20 -9.14 4.62
N GLU A 200 6.05 -8.24 4.14
CA GLU A 200 6.17 -7.93 2.71
C GLU A 200 6.70 -9.13 1.92
N GLU A 201 7.79 -9.74 2.39
CA GLU A 201 8.46 -10.82 1.67
C GLU A 201 7.62 -12.10 1.59
N PHE A 202 6.95 -12.47 2.69
CA PHE A 202 6.25 -13.74 2.81
C PHE A 202 4.73 -13.62 2.72
N ALA A 203 4.18 -12.48 2.28
CA ALA A 203 2.75 -12.19 2.27
C ALA A 203 1.92 -13.29 1.59
N ASP A 204 2.40 -13.88 0.50
CA ASP A 204 1.75 -14.94 -0.26
C ASP A 204 1.59 -16.25 0.54
N ARG A 205 2.44 -16.46 1.56
CA ARG A 205 2.45 -17.61 2.47
C ARG A 205 1.89 -17.29 3.86
N VAL A 206 1.47 -16.05 4.13
CA VAL A 206 0.80 -15.70 5.38
C VAL A 206 -0.67 -16.10 5.31
N TYR A 207 -1.10 -16.97 6.23
CA TYR A 207 -2.47 -17.47 6.29
C TYR A 207 -3.22 -17.01 7.53
N PHE A 208 -2.49 -16.46 8.50
CA PHE A 208 -2.99 -15.83 9.70
C PHE A 208 -2.01 -14.74 10.15
N ALA A 209 -2.50 -13.61 10.66
CA ALA A 209 -1.65 -12.55 11.17
C ALA A 209 -1.99 -12.22 12.64
N HIS A 210 -0.95 -12.16 13.48
CA HIS A 210 -1.00 -11.66 14.84
C HIS A 210 -0.29 -10.31 14.89
N PHE A 211 -1.04 -9.24 15.01
CA PHE A 211 -0.53 -7.89 14.98
C PHE A 211 -0.48 -7.31 16.39
N ARG A 212 0.61 -7.53 17.09
CA ARG A 212 0.98 -6.87 18.35
C ARG A 212 2.37 -6.24 18.22
N ASN A 213 2.70 -5.31 19.08
CA ASN A 213 3.97 -4.61 19.01
C ASN A 213 4.77 -4.76 20.32
N THR A 214 6.07 -4.61 20.22
CA THR A 214 7.03 -4.73 21.33
C THR A 214 7.90 -3.50 21.40
N VAL A 215 8.42 -3.22 22.59
CA VAL A 215 9.40 -2.17 22.85
C VAL A 215 10.59 -2.80 23.59
N PHE A 216 11.80 -2.57 23.09
CA PHE A 216 13.03 -3.04 23.71
C PHE A 216 13.50 -2.12 24.81
N ASP A 217 14.13 -2.72 25.83
CA ASP A 217 14.97 -2.00 26.78
C ASP A 217 16.32 -1.62 26.14
N ALA A 218 17.13 -0.84 26.83
CA ALA A 218 18.41 -0.35 26.33
C ALA A 218 19.45 -1.46 26.04
N ASP A 219 19.24 -2.66 26.57
CA ASP A 219 20.09 -3.84 26.33
C ASP A 219 19.82 -4.53 24.98
N HIS A 220 18.74 -4.17 24.29
CA HIS A 220 18.26 -4.79 23.05
C HIS A 220 18.02 -6.32 23.15
N GLU A 221 17.99 -6.84 24.36
CA GLU A 221 17.71 -8.25 24.67
C GLU A 221 16.38 -8.41 25.41
N SER A 222 16.08 -7.47 26.30
CA SER A 222 14.85 -7.41 27.07
C SER A 222 13.79 -6.59 26.31
N PHE A 223 12.55 -7.05 26.33
CA PHE A 223 11.45 -6.37 25.68
C PHE A 223 10.16 -6.52 26.47
N ARG A 224 9.24 -5.58 26.26
CA ARG A 224 7.88 -5.62 26.79
C ARG A 224 6.86 -5.42 25.66
N GLU A 225 5.60 -5.75 25.94
CA GLU A 225 4.51 -5.34 25.08
C GLU A 225 4.43 -3.81 25.01
N SER A 226 4.05 -3.29 23.87
CA SER A 226 3.89 -1.85 23.65
C SER A 226 2.60 -1.30 24.27
N ASP A 227 2.54 0.00 24.50
CA ASP A 227 1.35 0.71 24.97
C ASP A 227 0.18 0.62 23.98
N SER A 228 0.49 0.59 22.70
CA SER A 228 -0.44 0.51 21.59
C SER A 228 0.07 -0.49 20.56
N HIS A 229 -0.83 -1.20 19.89
CA HIS A 229 -0.45 -2.09 18.78
C HIS A 229 0.16 -1.33 17.60
N LEU A 230 -0.07 -0.03 17.50
CA LEU A 230 0.43 0.81 16.40
C LEU A 230 1.85 1.34 16.62
N CYS A 231 2.34 1.34 17.85
CA CYS A 231 3.62 1.93 18.23
C CYS A 231 4.57 0.87 18.77
N GLY A 232 5.85 0.92 18.39
CA GLY A 232 6.88 0.00 18.90
C GLY A 232 7.93 -0.32 17.85
N HIS A 233 8.55 -1.49 17.98
CA HIS A 233 9.63 -1.96 17.10
C HIS A 233 9.16 -2.25 15.66
N THR A 234 7.93 -2.70 15.51
CA THR A 234 7.34 -2.99 14.18
C THR A 234 6.61 -1.77 13.63
N ASP A 235 6.91 -1.40 12.38
CA ASP A 235 6.04 -0.47 11.61
C ASP A 235 4.73 -1.18 11.25
N MET A 236 3.73 -0.98 12.12
CA MET A 236 2.43 -1.64 11.99
C MET A 236 1.63 -1.12 10.78
N ALA A 237 1.84 0.15 10.40
CA ALA A 237 1.17 0.72 9.23
C ALA A 237 1.68 0.05 7.94
N TYR A 238 2.99 -0.15 7.84
CA TYR A 238 3.59 -0.87 6.72
C TYR A 238 3.13 -2.34 6.67
N ALA A 239 3.19 -3.06 7.79
CA ALA A 239 2.75 -4.46 7.87
C ALA A 239 1.27 -4.62 7.47
N MET A 240 0.39 -3.72 7.95
CA MET A 240 -1.02 -3.72 7.59
C MET A 240 -1.24 -3.41 6.10
N GLN A 241 -0.44 -2.49 5.52
CA GLN A 241 -0.51 -2.18 4.09
C GLN A 241 -0.11 -3.39 3.23
N CYS A 242 0.94 -4.11 3.61
CA CYS A 242 1.37 -5.34 2.92
C CYS A 242 0.26 -6.42 2.97
N LEU A 243 -0.38 -6.60 4.12
CA LEU A 243 -1.51 -7.51 4.26
C LEU A 243 -2.69 -7.12 3.33
N ILE A 244 -3.06 -5.83 3.32
CA ILE A 244 -4.15 -5.31 2.45
C ILE A 244 -3.80 -5.51 0.97
N ASN A 245 -2.56 -5.27 0.58
CA ASN A 245 -2.09 -5.46 -0.79
C ASN A 245 -2.20 -6.93 -1.21
N GLU A 246 -1.81 -7.85 -0.33
CA GLU A 246 -1.91 -9.29 -0.59
C GLU A 246 -3.37 -9.76 -0.66
N GLU A 247 -4.24 -9.30 0.22
CA GLU A 247 -5.68 -9.58 0.13
C GLU A 247 -6.28 -9.09 -1.19
N ASN A 248 -5.89 -7.89 -1.64
CA ASN A 248 -6.33 -7.33 -2.92
C ASN A 248 -5.81 -8.17 -4.11
N ARG A 249 -4.56 -8.62 -4.07
CA ARG A 249 -3.98 -9.52 -5.08
C ARG A 249 -4.77 -10.83 -5.15
N ARG A 250 -4.95 -11.51 -4.00
CA ARG A 250 -5.72 -12.77 -3.91
C ARG A 250 -7.14 -12.61 -4.45
N LYS A 251 -7.78 -11.50 -4.11
CA LYS A 251 -9.15 -11.19 -4.59
C LYS A 251 -9.19 -10.98 -6.09
N ALA A 252 -8.21 -10.27 -6.66
CA ALA A 252 -8.11 -10.04 -8.11
C ALA A 252 -7.87 -11.35 -8.89
N GLU A 253 -7.16 -12.31 -8.30
CA GLU A 253 -6.94 -13.65 -8.85
C GLU A 253 -8.13 -14.60 -8.63
N GLY A 254 -9.19 -14.16 -7.97
CA GLY A 254 -10.40 -14.95 -7.74
C GLY A 254 -10.24 -16.07 -6.72
N LEU A 255 -9.26 -15.97 -5.81
CA LEU A 255 -9.03 -16.98 -4.77
C LEU A 255 -10.17 -16.95 -3.73
N GLU A 256 -10.80 -18.08 -3.45
CA GLU A 256 -11.88 -18.19 -2.46
C GLU A 256 -11.44 -17.72 -1.06
N ASN A 257 -10.22 -18.07 -0.65
CA ASN A 257 -9.63 -17.73 0.65
C ASN A 257 -8.74 -16.49 0.54
N TRP A 258 -9.25 -15.41 -0.05
CA TRP A 258 -8.49 -14.17 -0.25
C TRP A 258 -8.21 -13.41 1.05
N ARG A 259 -9.07 -13.52 2.06
CA ARG A 259 -8.89 -12.85 3.35
C ARG A 259 -7.86 -13.55 4.21
N ILE A 260 -7.03 -12.76 4.88
CA ILE A 260 -6.09 -13.21 5.91
C ILE A 260 -6.69 -12.80 7.27
N PRO A 261 -7.10 -13.76 8.13
CA PRO A 261 -7.57 -13.42 9.48
C PRO A 261 -6.50 -12.66 10.25
N VAL A 262 -6.92 -11.63 11.01
CA VAL A 262 -6.06 -10.81 11.85
C VAL A 262 -6.57 -10.82 13.28
N ARG A 263 -5.68 -10.95 14.25
CA ARG A 263 -5.98 -10.74 15.66
C ARG A 263 -4.92 -9.85 16.34
N PRO A 264 -5.27 -9.12 17.40
CA PRO A 264 -4.33 -8.30 18.17
C PRO A 264 -3.36 -9.13 19.02
N ASP A 265 -3.55 -10.45 19.09
CA ASP A 265 -2.82 -11.43 19.90
C ASP A 265 -2.94 -11.16 21.41
N HIS A 266 -2.03 -10.38 22.00
CA HIS A 266 -2.10 -9.99 23.40
C HIS A 266 -2.82 -8.65 23.60
N GLY A 267 -3.13 -8.34 24.86
CA GLY A 267 -3.70 -7.08 25.28
C GLY A 267 -3.30 -6.77 26.71
N LYS A 268 -3.01 -5.49 27.00
CA LYS A 268 -2.67 -5.02 28.33
C LYS A 268 -3.83 -5.25 29.31
N LEU A 269 -3.53 -5.54 30.56
CA LEU A 269 -4.53 -5.65 31.62
C LEU A 269 -4.95 -4.23 32.04
N MET A 270 -6.24 -3.97 31.97
CA MET A 270 -6.84 -2.65 32.24
C MET A 270 -7.85 -2.74 33.39
N ASP A 271 -8.28 -1.58 33.90
CA ASP A 271 -9.25 -1.48 35.00
C ASP A 271 -10.49 -2.34 34.80
N ILE A 272 -11.05 -2.37 33.59
CA ILE A 272 -12.25 -3.18 33.29
C ILE A 272 -12.03 -4.69 33.36
N ASP A 273 -10.78 -5.13 33.41
CA ASP A 273 -10.38 -6.54 33.50
C ASP A 273 -9.98 -6.94 34.93
N LEU A 274 -9.74 -5.98 35.85
CA LEU A 274 -9.23 -6.25 37.19
C LEU A 274 -10.19 -7.09 38.05
N GLU A 275 -11.50 -6.96 37.82
CA GLU A 275 -12.52 -7.77 38.51
C GLU A 275 -12.75 -9.14 37.85
N LYS A 276 -12.08 -9.41 36.74
CA LYS A 276 -12.20 -10.65 35.95
C LYS A 276 -10.97 -11.51 36.12
N LYS A 277 -11.17 -12.82 36.22
CA LYS A 277 -10.04 -13.75 36.15
C LYS A 277 -9.57 -13.85 34.70
N CYS A 278 -8.57 -13.02 34.33
CA CYS A 278 -7.94 -13.03 33.03
C CYS A 278 -6.64 -13.82 33.07
N TYR A 279 -6.35 -14.54 32.00
CA TYR A 279 -5.03 -15.12 31.79
C TYR A 279 -4.04 -14.01 31.38
N ALA A 280 -2.80 -14.07 31.85
CA ALA A 280 -1.78 -13.05 31.58
C ALA A 280 -1.62 -12.84 30.05
N GLY A 281 -1.63 -11.57 29.61
CA GLY A 281 -1.58 -11.20 28.19
C GLY A 281 -2.89 -11.38 27.41
N TYR A 282 -3.92 -12.01 27.99
CA TYR A 282 -5.18 -12.33 27.30
C TYR A 282 -6.38 -11.58 27.86
N SER A 283 -6.18 -10.35 28.35
CA SER A 283 -7.26 -9.50 28.82
C SER A 283 -8.31 -9.24 27.73
N TYR A 284 -9.58 -9.18 28.09
CA TYR A 284 -10.64 -8.87 27.14
C TYR A 284 -10.56 -7.41 26.68
N GLY A 285 -10.45 -6.48 27.64
CA GLY A 285 -10.44 -5.04 27.38
C GLY A 285 -9.27 -4.63 26.51
N GLY A 286 -8.05 -5.02 26.86
CA GLY A 286 -6.85 -4.69 26.09
C GLY A 286 -6.88 -5.24 24.67
N ARG A 287 -7.37 -6.48 24.46
CA ARG A 287 -7.49 -7.04 23.10
C ARG A 287 -8.59 -6.38 22.28
N VAL A 288 -9.69 -5.93 22.89
CA VAL A 288 -10.72 -5.17 22.17
C VAL A 288 -10.19 -3.82 21.71
N ILE A 289 -9.38 -3.13 22.54
CA ILE A 289 -8.72 -1.89 22.17
C ILE A 289 -7.73 -2.13 21.03
N GLY A 290 -6.84 -3.11 21.14
CA GLY A 290 -5.91 -3.45 20.06
C GLY A 290 -6.63 -3.79 18.75
N LEU A 291 -7.74 -4.51 18.80
CA LEU A 291 -8.55 -4.78 17.61
C LEU A 291 -9.18 -3.50 17.04
N ALA A 292 -9.59 -2.54 17.88
CA ALA A 292 -10.12 -1.26 17.41
C ALA A 292 -9.03 -0.41 16.75
N GLU A 293 -7.82 -0.37 17.32
CA GLU A 293 -6.64 0.29 16.73
C GLU A 293 -6.33 -0.29 15.34
N LEU A 294 -6.20 -1.61 15.20
CA LEU A 294 -5.88 -2.29 13.95
C LEU A 294 -6.98 -2.11 12.89
N ARG A 295 -8.26 -2.14 13.29
CA ARG A 295 -9.38 -1.85 12.39
C ARG A 295 -9.36 -0.40 11.92
N GLY A 296 -9.11 0.55 12.82
CA GLY A 296 -9.00 1.97 12.48
C GLY A 296 -7.87 2.22 11.48
N LEU A 297 -6.70 1.59 11.70
CA LEU A 297 -5.56 1.64 10.79
C LEU A 297 -5.92 1.06 9.41
N ALA A 298 -6.49 -0.14 9.35
CA ALA A 298 -6.88 -0.77 8.09
C ALA A 298 -7.91 0.07 7.31
N MET A 299 -8.92 0.63 8.01
CA MET A 299 -9.90 1.54 7.40
C MET A 299 -9.25 2.82 6.88
N GLY A 300 -8.28 3.39 7.63
CA GLY A 300 -7.53 4.57 7.20
C GLY A 300 -6.73 4.31 5.93
N LEU A 301 -5.97 3.20 5.89
CA LEU A 301 -5.16 2.81 4.74
C LEU A 301 -6.02 2.49 3.49
N GLN A 302 -7.16 1.81 3.66
CA GLN A 302 -8.08 1.50 2.57
C GLN A 302 -8.90 2.71 2.10
N SER A 303 -9.06 3.72 2.94
CA SER A 303 -9.92 4.87 2.72
C SER A 303 -9.14 6.18 2.57
N PHE A 304 -7.82 6.13 2.35
CA PHE A 304 -7.03 7.34 2.18
C PHE A 304 -7.55 8.19 1.03
N ARG A 305 -8.08 9.37 1.35
CA ARG A 305 -8.73 10.28 0.41
C ARG A 305 -8.18 11.70 0.59
N PRO A 306 -7.02 12.00 -0.03
CA PRO A 306 -6.31 13.27 0.18
C PRO A 306 -7.06 14.50 -0.33
N LEU A 307 -8.11 14.33 -1.15
CA LEU A 307 -8.89 15.41 -1.74
C LEU A 307 -10.29 15.57 -1.12
N VAL A 308 -10.54 14.99 0.06
CA VAL A 308 -11.79 15.24 0.79
C VAL A 308 -11.96 16.74 1.06
N GLY A 309 -13.16 17.27 0.75
CA GLY A 309 -13.47 18.69 0.88
C GLY A 309 -12.95 19.56 -0.28
N LYS A 310 -12.31 18.99 -1.30
CA LYS A 310 -11.88 19.68 -2.51
C LYS A 310 -12.93 19.60 -3.62
N ASN A 311 -13.06 20.68 -4.39
CA ASN A 311 -13.94 20.79 -5.54
C ASN A 311 -13.08 20.87 -6.81
N ALA A 312 -13.31 19.96 -7.75
CA ALA A 312 -12.59 19.89 -9.01
C ALA A 312 -13.53 20.11 -10.20
N LEU A 313 -13.03 20.76 -11.23
CA LEU A 313 -13.68 20.88 -12.54
C LEU A 313 -12.79 20.23 -13.59
N VAL A 314 -13.35 19.31 -14.38
CA VAL A 314 -12.64 18.65 -15.49
C VAL A 314 -13.34 19.03 -16.80
N THR A 315 -12.62 19.75 -17.68
CA THR A 315 -13.14 20.05 -19.02
C THR A 315 -12.85 18.88 -19.97
N GLY A 316 -13.75 18.65 -20.92
CA GLY A 316 -13.66 17.47 -21.79
C GLY A 316 -13.86 16.14 -21.02
N ALA A 317 -14.61 16.17 -19.93
CA ALA A 317 -14.72 15.08 -18.96
C ALA A 317 -15.17 13.74 -19.55
N ALA A 318 -16.01 13.76 -20.62
CA ALA A 318 -16.47 12.53 -21.28
C ALA A 318 -15.44 11.92 -22.25
N GLY A 319 -14.25 12.53 -22.42
CA GLY A 319 -13.15 11.98 -23.22
C GLY A 319 -12.42 10.84 -22.49
N VAL A 320 -11.74 9.97 -23.25
CA VAL A 320 -11.08 8.75 -22.74
C VAL A 320 -10.13 9.04 -21.57
N LEU A 321 -9.24 10.02 -21.70
CA LEU A 321 -8.27 10.35 -20.65
C LEU A 321 -8.93 11.08 -19.48
N CYS A 322 -9.78 12.07 -19.78
CA CYS A 322 -10.39 12.91 -18.75
C CYS A 322 -11.43 12.19 -17.90
N SER A 323 -12.13 11.18 -18.45
CA SER A 323 -13.07 10.37 -17.67
C SER A 323 -12.37 9.55 -16.59
N VAL A 324 -11.17 9.03 -16.88
CA VAL A 324 -10.35 8.31 -15.91
C VAL A 324 -9.76 9.26 -14.86
N MET A 325 -9.31 10.45 -15.28
CA MET A 325 -8.85 11.50 -14.35
C MET A 325 -9.99 11.96 -13.42
N ALA A 326 -11.20 12.16 -13.94
CA ALA A 326 -12.36 12.52 -13.12
C ALA A 326 -12.71 11.43 -12.10
N ARG A 327 -12.69 10.16 -12.52
CA ARG A 327 -12.87 8.99 -11.64
C ARG A 327 -11.81 8.96 -10.53
N ASP A 328 -10.57 9.22 -10.88
CA ASP A 328 -9.45 9.22 -9.94
C ASP A 328 -9.58 10.33 -8.88
N LEU A 329 -9.92 11.55 -9.29
CA LEU A 329 -10.21 12.65 -8.37
C LEU A 329 -11.37 12.33 -7.41
N LEU A 330 -12.44 11.67 -7.92
CA LEU A 330 -13.55 11.21 -7.08
C LEU A 330 -13.13 10.14 -6.07
N LYS A 331 -12.32 9.17 -6.48
CA LYS A 331 -11.73 8.14 -5.58
C LYS A 331 -10.87 8.78 -4.50
N ALA A 332 -10.10 9.80 -4.85
CA ALA A 332 -9.30 10.57 -3.90
C ALA A 332 -10.13 11.48 -2.97
N GLY A 333 -11.44 11.55 -3.14
CA GLY A 333 -12.35 12.24 -2.24
C GLY A 333 -12.92 13.57 -2.72
N ALA A 334 -12.51 14.09 -3.87
CA ALA A 334 -13.04 15.34 -4.40
C ALA A 334 -14.52 15.25 -4.81
N ARG A 335 -15.19 16.41 -4.88
CA ARG A 335 -16.38 16.59 -5.73
C ARG A 335 -15.90 16.97 -7.12
N VAL A 336 -16.50 16.43 -8.17
CA VAL A 336 -16.04 16.67 -9.54
C VAL A 336 -17.15 17.17 -10.44
N ALA A 337 -16.97 18.36 -10.98
CA ALA A 337 -17.80 18.88 -12.06
C ALA A 337 -17.29 18.32 -13.40
N LEU A 338 -18.19 17.66 -14.12
CA LEU A 338 -17.94 17.06 -15.42
C LEU A 338 -18.40 18.04 -16.49
N LEU A 339 -17.46 18.75 -17.14
CA LEU A 339 -17.79 19.76 -18.15
C LEU A 339 -17.47 19.24 -19.56
N GLY A 340 -18.41 19.48 -20.49
CA GLY A 340 -18.26 19.17 -21.91
C GLY A 340 -19.46 19.56 -22.72
N ARG A 341 -19.37 19.50 -24.05
CA ARG A 341 -20.40 19.97 -24.95
C ARG A 341 -21.67 19.12 -25.01
N THR A 342 -21.52 17.81 -24.87
CA THR A 342 -22.60 16.85 -25.08
C THR A 342 -23.14 16.35 -23.74
N ARG A 343 -24.28 16.90 -23.31
CA ARG A 343 -24.91 16.57 -22.02
C ARG A 343 -25.12 15.06 -21.84
N SER A 344 -25.66 14.37 -22.86
CA SER A 344 -25.94 12.93 -22.77
C SER A 344 -24.70 12.07 -22.51
N LYS A 345 -23.53 12.44 -23.05
CA LYS A 345 -22.27 11.75 -22.78
C LYS A 345 -21.78 11.98 -21.35
N LEU A 346 -22.03 13.16 -20.80
CA LEU A 346 -21.67 13.49 -19.41
C LEU A 346 -22.58 12.78 -18.42
N GLU A 347 -23.85 12.70 -18.69
CA GLU A 347 -24.84 11.96 -17.88
C GLU A 347 -24.57 10.46 -17.92
N GLU A 348 -24.17 9.91 -19.06
CA GLU A 348 -23.74 8.52 -19.18
C GLU A 348 -22.46 8.26 -18.35
N LEU A 349 -21.47 9.16 -18.37
CA LEU A 349 -20.31 9.07 -17.51
C LEU A 349 -20.70 9.16 -16.03
N GLN A 350 -21.57 10.10 -15.66
CA GLN A 350 -22.06 10.25 -14.30
C GLN A 350 -22.73 8.96 -13.80
N ARG A 351 -23.58 8.34 -14.64
CA ARG A 351 -24.25 7.07 -14.33
C ARG A 351 -23.24 5.96 -14.06
N LYS A 352 -22.23 5.79 -14.93
CA LYS A 352 -21.15 4.80 -14.75
C LYS A 352 -20.35 5.03 -13.46
N LEU A 353 -20.04 6.27 -13.14
CA LEU A 353 -19.36 6.64 -11.90
C LEU A 353 -20.22 6.33 -10.66
N ALA A 354 -21.53 6.59 -10.76
CA ALA A 354 -22.46 6.29 -9.66
C ALA A 354 -22.60 4.78 -9.40
N GLU A 355 -22.55 3.94 -10.42
CA GLU A 355 -22.51 2.47 -10.30
C GLU A 355 -21.27 1.98 -9.55
N GLU A 356 -20.16 2.74 -9.59
CA GLU A 356 -18.95 2.51 -8.79
C GLU A 356 -19.03 3.13 -7.38
N GLY A 357 -20.17 3.72 -6.98
CA GLY A 357 -20.34 4.44 -5.71
C GLY A 357 -19.76 5.86 -5.70
N LEU A 358 -19.33 6.39 -6.85
CA LEU A 358 -18.72 7.71 -7.00
C LEU A 358 -19.79 8.77 -7.36
N THR A 359 -20.64 9.11 -6.41
CA THR A 359 -21.84 9.94 -6.63
C THR A 359 -21.62 11.45 -6.55
N ARG A 360 -20.42 11.92 -6.14
CA ARG A 360 -20.14 13.34 -5.90
C ARG A 360 -19.79 14.10 -7.17
N THR A 361 -20.67 14.04 -8.15
CA THR A 361 -20.50 14.64 -9.48
C THR A 361 -21.53 15.73 -9.77
N LEU A 362 -21.16 16.71 -10.60
CA LEU A 362 -22.03 17.73 -11.16
C LEU A 362 -21.84 17.76 -12.68
N VAL A 363 -22.92 17.60 -13.45
CA VAL A 363 -22.85 17.67 -14.91
C VAL A 363 -23.06 19.11 -15.39
N ILE A 364 -22.12 19.62 -16.20
CA ILE A 364 -22.19 20.95 -16.80
C ILE A 364 -21.99 20.84 -18.30
N ALA A 365 -23.06 21.09 -19.06
CA ALA A 365 -23.00 21.14 -20.52
C ALA A 365 -22.58 22.56 -20.97
N ALA A 366 -21.33 22.70 -21.43
CA ALA A 366 -20.79 23.96 -21.93
C ALA A 366 -19.69 23.71 -22.97
N ASP A 367 -19.56 24.64 -23.94
CA ASP A 367 -18.43 24.67 -24.87
C ASP A 367 -17.30 25.52 -24.27
N VAL A 368 -16.10 24.95 -24.19
CA VAL A 368 -14.89 25.65 -23.69
C VAL A 368 -14.47 26.84 -24.57
N LEU A 369 -15.06 26.98 -25.76
CA LEU A 369 -14.84 28.11 -26.68
C LEU A 369 -15.93 29.20 -26.56
N ASP A 370 -16.95 28.98 -25.73
CA ASP A 370 -18.04 29.92 -25.48
C ASP A 370 -17.90 30.52 -24.07
N LYS A 371 -17.53 31.81 -24.04
CA LYS A 371 -17.29 32.51 -22.76
C LYS A 371 -18.55 32.63 -21.91
N ALA A 372 -19.74 32.90 -22.55
CA ALA A 372 -20.98 33.06 -21.81
C ALA A 372 -21.40 31.76 -21.11
N GLN A 373 -21.31 30.62 -21.80
CA GLN A 373 -21.59 29.31 -21.19
C GLN A 373 -20.64 28.98 -20.05
N LEU A 374 -19.36 29.38 -20.16
CA LEU A 374 -18.40 29.17 -19.07
C LEU A 374 -18.67 30.09 -17.86
N GLU A 375 -19.12 31.33 -18.09
CA GLU A 375 -19.53 32.27 -17.03
C GLU A 375 -20.78 31.75 -16.28
N GLU A 376 -21.76 31.20 -17.01
CA GLU A 376 -22.91 30.51 -16.41
C GLU A 376 -22.47 29.30 -15.59
N ALA A 377 -21.54 28.49 -16.12
CA ALA A 377 -20.95 27.35 -15.41
C ALA A 377 -20.22 27.77 -14.14
N ALA A 378 -19.47 28.89 -14.17
CA ALA A 378 -18.78 29.41 -13.00
C ALA A 378 -19.78 29.88 -11.91
N THR A 379 -20.86 30.57 -12.32
CA THR A 379 -21.95 30.98 -11.42
C THR A 379 -22.64 29.77 -10.79
N LEU A 380 -22.90 28.71 -11.58
CA LEU A 380 -23.48 27.47 -11.08
C LEU A 380 -22.57 26.81 -10.02
N LEU A 381 -21.25 26.74 -10.29
CA LEU A 381 -20.29 26.18 -9.35
C LEU A 381 -20.21 26.99 -8.06
N GLU A 382 -20.17 28.32 -8.17
CA GLU A 382 -20.14 29.24 -7.02
C GLU A 382 -21.38 29.06 -6.14
N ASN A 383 -22.56 29.02 -6.74
CA ASN A 383 -23.82 28.84 -6.02
C ASN A 383 -23.95 27.44 -5.38
N THR A 384 -23.36 26.40 -6.01
CA THR A 384 -23.52 25.01 -5.56
C THR A 384 -22.46 24.61 -4.54
N TRP A 385 -21.20 25.06 -4.72
CA TRP A 385 -20.05 24.62 -3.92
C TRP A 385 -19.31 25.77 -3.22
N GLY A 386 -19.58 27.02 -3.56
CA GLY A 386 -18.97 28.22 -2.99
C GLY A 386 -17.51 28.48 -3.40
N ARG A 387 -16.82 27.47 -3.94
CA ARG A 387 -15.41 27.58 -4.36
C ARG A 387 -15.01 26.49 -5.35
N LEU A 388 -13.91 26.70 -6.04
CA LEU A 388 -13.23 25.70 -6.88
C LEU A 388 -11.77 25.56 -6.41
N ASP A 389 -11.29 24.33 -6.21
CA ASP A 389 -9.91 24.07 -5.75
C ASP A 389 -9.01 23.56 -6.89
N ILE A 390 -9.58 22.84 -7.86
CA ILE A 390 -8.82 22.14 -8.92
C ILE A 390 -9.52 22.39 -10.26
N LEU A 391 -8.77 22.84 -11.28
CA LEU A 391 -9.21 22.90 -12.67
C LEU A 391 -8.30 21.99 -13.51
N VAL A 392 -8.90 21.02 -14.18
CA VAL A 392 -8.22 20.19 -15.19
C VAL A 392 -8.70 20.61 -16.58
N ASN A 393 -7.83 21.26 -17.34
CA ASN A 393 -8.08 21.65 -18.73
C ASN A 393 -7.74 20.50 -19.66
N GLY A 394 -8.70 19.60 -19.90
CA GLY A 394 -8.53 18.42 -20.73
C GLY A 394 -9.32 18.45 -22.03
N ALA A 395 -10.14 19.49 -22.27
CA ALA A 395 -10.81 19.66 -23.55
C ALA A 395 -9.79 19.95 -24.65
N GLY A 396 -9.80 19.14 -25.69
CA GLY A 396 -8.85 19.25 -26.79
C GLY A 396 -9.03 18.09 -27.78
N GLY A 397 -8.17 18.07 -28.79
CA GLY A 397 -8.18 17.01 -29.80
C GLY A 397 -7.61 17.48 -31.12
N ASN A 398 -7.62 16.57 -32.08
CA ASN A 398 -7.19 16.84 -33.43
C ASN A 398 -8.40 16.87 -34.39
N ASP A 399 -8.22 17.43 -35.56
CA ASP A 399 -9.22 17.42 -36.67
C ASP A 399 -8.49 16.91 -37.91
N PRO A 400 -9.08 15.98 -38.68
CA PRO A 400 -8.45 15.47 -39.90
C PRO A 400 -8.09 16.56 -40.91
N ARG A 401 -8.85 17.66 -40.96
CA ARG A 401 -8.58 18.81 -41.83
C ARG A 401 -7.28 19.54 -41.44
N GLY A 402 -6.89 19.55 -40.17
CA GLY A 402 -5.65 20.14 -39.67
C GLY A 402 -4.44 19.18 -39.71
N THR A 403 -4.51 18.09 -40.48
CA THR A 403 -3.46 17.09 -40.61
C THR A 403 -2.96 16.98 -42.05
N THR A 404 -1.72 16.49 -42.23
CA THR A 404 -1.21 16.12 -43.55
C THR A 404 -1.24 14.60 -43.74
N PRO A 405 -1.81 14.07 -44.85
CA PRO A 405 -1.71 12.63 -45.16
C PRO A 405 -0.27 12.12 -45.24
N ALA A 406 0.63 12.87 -45.87
CA ALA A 406 2.05 12.52 -45.99
C ALA A 406 2.83 12.81 -44.68
N GLU A 407 3.80 11.96 -44.36
CA GLU A 407 4.72 12.21 -43.23
C GLU A 407 5.77 13.27 -43.58
N GLN A 408 6.22 13.31 -44.83
CA GLN A 408 7.16 14.26 -45.38
C GLN A 408 6.74 14.62 -46.81
N CYS A 409 6.99 15.87 -47.23
CA CYS A 409 6.78 16.27 -48.60
C CYS A 409 8.02 15.85 -49.44
N MET A 410 7.81 14.93 -50.37
CA MET A 410 8.77 14.57 -51.39
C MET A 410 8.49 15.37 -52.66
N PRO A 411 9.44 15.46 -53.63
CA PRO A 411 9.25 16.22 -54.88
C PRO A 411 8.02 15.83 -55.67
N ASP A 412 7.56 14.58 -55.55
CA ASP A 412 6.40 14.00 -56.23
C ASP A 412 5.17 13.88 -55.33
N THR A 413 5.19 14.41 -54.09
CA THR A 413 4.03 14.39 -53.19
C THR A 413 2.93 15.28 -53.74
N PRO A 414 1.71 14.76 -53.94
CA PRO A 414 0.58 15.58 -54.36
C PRO A 414 0.34 16.72 -53.36
N VAL A 415 -0.01 17.90 -53.87
CA VAL A 415 -0.20 19.13 -53.05
C VAL A 415 -1.16 18.92 -51.91
N GLU A 416 -2.29 18.22 -52.13
CA GLU A 416 -3.32 17.93 -51.16
C GLU A 416 -2.87 16.95 -50.06
N GLN A 417 -1.76 16.25 -50.24
CA GLN A 417 -1.21 15.33 -49.25
C GLN A 417 -0.13 15.96 -48.34
N GLY A 418 0.37 17.14 -48.73
CA GLY A 418 1.46 17.85 -48.05
C GLY A 418 1.03 19.13 -47.36
N PHE A 419 2.01 19.86 -46.87
CA PHE A 419 1.82 21.16 -46.22
C PHE A 419 1.15 22.20 -47.11
N PHE A 420 1.47 22.22 -48.38
CA PHE A 420 0.96 23.22 -49.33
C PHE A 420 -0.54 23.10 -49.60
N GLY A 421 -1.13 21.96 -49.35
CA GLY A 421 -2.57 21.71 -49.49
C GLY A 421 -3.33 21.63 -48.17
N MET A 422 -2.68 21.97 -47.05
CA MET A 422 -3.32 21.91 -45.71
C MET A 422 -4.48 22.88 -45.61
N ASP A 423 -5.61 22.41 -45.12
CA ASP A 423 -6.78 23.23 -44.82
C ASP A 423 -6.54 24.17 -43.64
N MET A 424 -6.43 25.47 -43.92
CA MET A 424 -6.20 26.46 -42.86
C MET A 424 -7.36 26.61 -41.91
N GLN A 425 -8.59 26.33 -42.30
CA GLN A 425 -9.74 26.34 -41.38
C GLN A 425 -9.63 25.17 -40.37
N GLY A 426 -9.17 24.01 -40.85
CA GLY A 426 -8.87 22.88 -39.97
C GLY A 426 -7.71 23.19 -39.02
N PHE A 427 -6.65 23.83 -39.53
CA PHE A 427 -5.53 24.28 -38.72
C PHE A 427 -5.98 25.27 -37.62
N GLU A 428 -6.73 26.28 -37.95
CA GLU A 428 -7.26 27.28 -37.02
C GLU A 428 -8.19 26.63 -35.98
N TYR A 429 -9.05 25.71 -36.39
CA TYR A 429 -9.95 25.01 -35.47
C TYR A 429 -9.17 24.21 -34.43
N VAL A 430 -8.14 23.45 -34.83
CA VAL A 430 -7.29 22.67 -33.92
C VAL A 430 -6.56 23.58 -32.93
N ASN A 431 -6.00 24.70 -33.43
CA ASN A 431 -5.35 25.70 -32.56
C ASN A 431 -6.32 26.32 -31.57
N ARG A 432 -7.47 26.75 -32.04
CA ARG A 432 -8.49 27.37 -31.22
C ARG A 432 -9.00 26.41 -30.15
N LEU A 433 -9.32 25.16 -30.51
CA LEU A 433 -9.82 24.16 -29.56
C LEU A 433 -8.79 23.87 -28.45
N ASN A 434 -7.52 23.64 -28.82
CA ASN A 434 -6.51 23.23 -27.83
C ASN A 434 -5.95 24.41 -27.02
N MET A 435 -5.68 25.56 -27.68
CA MET A 435 -5.10 26.73 -27.01
C MET A 435 -6.17 27.56 -26.31
N ILE A 436 -7.17 28.08 -27.05
CA ILE A 436 -8.22 28.92 -26.46
C ILE A 436 -9.09 28.11 -25.51
N GLY A 437 -9.38 26.82 -25.82
CA GLY A 437 -10.10 25.91 -24.94
C GLY A 437 -9.37 25.56 -23.63
N THR A 438 -8.11 25.96 -23.48
CA THR A 438 -7.33 25.93 -22.22
C THR A 438 -7.32 27.30 -21.56
N ILE A 439 -7.09 28.36 -22.33
CA ILE A 439 -6.95 29.73 -21.83
C ILE A 439 -8.28 30.24 -21.25
N LEU A 440 -9.37 30.08 -21.99
CA LEU A 440 -10.66 30.65 -21.63
C LEU A 440 -11.27 30.06 -20.35
N PRO A 441 -11.28 28.72 -20.12
CA PRO A 441 -11.65 28.17 -18.82
C PRO A 441 -10.73 28.64 -17.69
N SER A 442 -9.42 28.72 -17.92
CA SER A 442 -8.47 29.25 -16.92
C SER A 442 -8.80 30.70 -16.54
N GLN A 443 -9.20 31.53 -17.50
CA GLN A 443 -9.60 32.92 -17.26
C GLN A 443 -10.91 33.01 -16.47
N VAL A 444 -11.92 32.25 -16.85
CA VAL A 444 -13.25 32.31 -16.23
C VAL A 444 -13.24 31.74 -14.82
N PHE A 445 -12.69 30.54 -14.64
CA PHE A 445 -12.66 29.86 -13.35
C PHE A 445 -11.50 30.34 -12.44
N GLY A 446 -10.56 31.09 -12.98
CA GLY A 446 -9.37 31.56 -12.24
C GLY A 446 -9.69 32.36 -10.99
N LYS A 447 -10.81 33.13 -10.97
CA LYS A 447 -11.24 33.88 -9.79
C LYS A 447 -11.65 32.94 -8.64
N LEU A 448 -12.37 31.87 -8.93
CA LEU A 448 -12.77 30.86 -7.94
C LEU A 448 -11.54 30.11 -7.38
N LEU A 449 -10.56 29.83 -8.24
CA LEU A 449 -9.29 29.21 -7.85
C LEU A 449 -8.43 30.13 -6.99
N ALA A 450 -8.40 31.44 -7.29
CA ALA A 450 -7.68 32.42 -6.49
C ALA A 450 -8.26 32.52 -5.07
N ALA A 451 -9.59 32.45 -4.92
CA ALA A 451 -10.26 32.46 -3.63
C ALA A 451 -9.93 31.24 -2.74
N SER A 452 -9.53 30.12 -3.34
CA SER A 452 -9.19 28.87 -2.64
C SER A 452 -7.69 28.58 -2.57
N SER A 453 -6.82 29.41 -3.16
CA SER A 453 -5.42 29.10 -3.44
C SER A 453 -5.28 27.74 -4.15
N GLY A 454 -6.07 27.55 -5.18
CA GLY A 454 -6.25 26.29 -5.88
C GLY A 454 -5.14 25.96 -6.88
N CYS A 455 -5.41 25.01 -7.78
CA CYS A 455 -4.45 24.68 -8.84
C CYS A 455 -5.12 24.41 -10.19
N ILE A 456 -4.33 24.64 -11.24
CA ILE A 456 -4.68 24.33 -12.64
C ILE A 456 -3.74 23.24 -13.15
N VAL A 457 -4.29 22.21 -13.76
CA VAL A 457 -3.54 21.19 -14.50
C VAL A 457 -3.99 21.20 -15.95
N ASN A 458 -3.10 21.61 -16.85
CA ASN A 458 -3.35 21.64 -18.29
C ASN A 458 -2.96 20.30 -18.90
N ILE A 459 -3.75 19.78 -19.84
CA ILE A 459 -3.38 18.58 -20.59
C ILE A 459 -2.67 19.04 -21.88
N SER A 460 -1.36 18.96 -21.84
CA SER A 460 -0.45 19.20 -22.97
C SER A 460 -0.30 17.93 -23.84
N SER A 461 0.84 17.72 -24.42
CA SER A 461 1.22 16.53 -25.20
C SER A 461 2.73 16.47 -25.35
N MET A 462 3.30 15.29 -25.54
CA MET A 462 4.69 15.16 -25.99
C MET A 462 4.93 15.84 -27.36
N ALA A 463 3.88 16.03 -28.16
CA ALA A 463 3.93 16.77 -29.43
C ALA A 463 4.33 18.24 -29.26
N ALA A 464 4.22 18.78 -28.04
CA ALA A 464 4.72 20.13 -27.72
C ALA A 464 6.24 20.20 -27.63
N PHE A 465 6.90 19.09 -27.29
CA PHE A 465 8.37 18.98 -27.15
C PHE A 465 9.03 18.51 -28.45
N LEU A 466 8.44 17.50 -29.09
CA LEU A 466 8.94 16.93 -30.34
C LEU A 466 7.86 17.02 -31.42
N PRO A 467 8.12 17.65 -32.56
CA PRO A 467 7.14 17.72 -33.64
C PRO A 467 6.86 16.32 -34.18
N LEU A 468 5.62 15.94 -34.14
CA LEU A 468 5.16 14.67 -34.71
C LEU A 468 4.73 14.89 -36.15
N THR A 469 5.10 13.97 -37.05
CA THR A 469 4.66 13.98 -38.44
C THR A 469 3.12 14.00 -38.53
N LYS A 470 2.56 14.61 -39.54
CA LYS A 470 1.15 14.73 -39.88
C LYS A 470 0.33 15.70 -39.02
N VAL A 471 0.72 16.02 -37.78
CA VAL A 471 -0.10 16.74 -36.80
C VAL A 471 0.50 18.10 -36.42
N GLY A 472 0.97 18.88 -37.41
CA GLY A 472 1.62 20.17 -37.18
C GLY A 472 0.76 21.17 -36.41
N ALA A 473 -0.54 21.29 -36.74
CA ALA A 473 -1.48 22.17 -36.05
C ALA A 473 -1.60 21.83 -34.58
N TYR A 474 -1.71 20.53 -34.26
CA TYR A 474 -1.85 20.04 -32.90
C TYR A 474 -0.57 20.26 -32.08
N GLY A 475 0.60 19.94 -32.64
CA GLY A 475 1.88 20.17 -32.00
C GLY A 475 2.11 21.64 -31.65
N ALA A 476 1.84 22.55 -32.60
CA ALA A 476 1.94 23.99 -32.39
C ALA A 476 1.00 24.49 -31.27
N ALA A 477 -0.26 24.02 -31.27
CA ALA A 477 -1.22 24.37 -30.23
C ALA A 477 -0.81 23.88 -28.84
N LYS A 478 -0.26 22.65 -28.72
CA LYS A 478 0.22 22.11 -27.45
C LYS A 478 1.49 22.77 -26.95
N ALA A 479 2.39 23.20 -27.84
CA ALA A 479 3.55 24.04 -27.49
C ALA A 479 3.10 25.41 -26.94
N ALA A 480 2.03 26.00 -27.52
CA ALA A 480 1.42 27.21 -26.97
C ALA A 480 0.82 27.00 -25.56
N VAL A 481 0.19 25.84 -25.29
CA VAL A 481 -0.32 25.47 -23.96
C VAL A 481 0.84 25.36 -22.96
N ASP A 482 1.99 24.79 -23.33
CA ASP A 482 3.16 24.68 -22.46
C ASP A 482 3.74 26.05 -22.09
N ASN A 483 3.86 26.94 -23.08
CA ASN A 483 4.31 28.32 -22.84
C ASN A 483 3.30 29.09 -21.96
N PHE A 484 2.01 28.97 -22.24
CA PHE A 484 0.94 29.58 -21.46
C PHE A 484 0.94 29.06 -20.01
N THR A 485 1.15 27.77 -19.81
CA THR A 485 1.26 27.17 -18.47
C THR A 485 2.34 27.86 -17.63
N LYS A 486 3.53 28.06 -18.20
CA LYS A 486 4.66 28.72 -17.51
C LYS A 486 4.35 30.19 -17.22
N TRP A 487 3.79 30.89 -18.21
CA TRP A 487 3.41 32.29 -18.03
C TRP A 487 2.34 32.46 -16.97
N LEU A 488 1.27 31.64 -17.03
CA LEU A 488 0.16 31.72 -16.08
C LEU A 488 0.58 31.33 -14.66
N ALA A 489 1.49 30.37 -14.51
CA ALA A 489 2.06 29.96 -13.25
C ALA A 489 2.76 31.15 -12.55
N THR A 490 3.56 31.90 -13.29
CA THR A 490 4.23 33.11 -12.79
C THR A 490 3.23 34.20 -12.45
N HIS A 491 2.23 34.38 -13.30
CA HIS A 491 1.24 35.46 -13.17
C HIS A 491 0.29 35.26 -11.98
N LEU A 492 -0.10 34.01 -11.68
CA LEU A 492 -1.04 33.68 -10.61
C LEU A 492 -0.38 33.28 -9.28
N ALA A 493 0.95 33.09 -9.26
CA ALA A 493 1.67 32.72 -8.03
C ALA A 493 1.42 33.65 -6.83
N PRO A 494 1.34 35.01 -6.99
CA PRO A 494 1.02 35.90 -5.88
C PRO A 494 -0.38 35.69 -5.29
N LEU A 495 -1.27 35.04 -6.01
CA LEU A 495 -2.62 34.66 -5.56
C LEU A 495 -2.65 33.27 -4.92
N GLY A 496 -1.50 32.60 -4.80
CA GLY A 496 -1.40 31.23 -4.28
C GLY A 496 -1.87 30.15 -5.24
N VAL A 497 -2.18 30.48 -6.51
CA VAL A 497 -2.64 29.51 -7.51
C VAL A 497 -1.45 28.89 -8.21
N ARG A 498 -1.36 27.56 -8.19
CA ARG A 498 -0.34 26.80 -8.92
C ARG A 498 -0.86 26.39 -10.31
N VAL A 499 -0.02 26.45 -11.32
CA VAL A 499 -0.37 26.07 -12.68
C VAL A 499 0.69 25.16 -13.26
N ASN A 500 0.30 23.94 -13.62
CA ASN A 500 1.19 22.92 -14.15
C ASN A 500 0.53 22.23 -15.35
N ALA A 501 1.28 21.38 -16.05
CA ALA A 501 0.74 20.57 -17.13
C ALA A 501 1.22 19.11 -17.05
N ILE A 502 0.40 18.21 -17.61
CA ILE A 502 0.76 16.83 -17.92
C ILE A 502 0.88 16.75 -19.43
N ALA A 503 1.96 16.14 -19.95
CA ALA A 503 2.19 15.91 -21.36
C ALA A 503 2.11 14.40 -21.67
N PRO A 504 0.92 13.89 -22.06
CA PRO A 504 0.76 12.50 -22.41
C PRO A 504 1.57 12.12 -23.64
N GLY A 505 2.12 10.90 -23.63
CA GLY A 505 2.70 10.23 -24.77
C GLY A 505 1.64 9.65 -25.71
N PHE A 506 1.89 8.44 -26.20
CA PHE A 506 0.92 7.73 -27.04
C PHE A 506 -0.03 6.87 -26.19
N PHE A 507 -1.27 7.30 -26.07
CA PHE A 507 -2.37 6.60 -25.43
C PHE A 507 -3.38 6.19 -26.49
N ILE A 508 -3.90 4.96 -26.44
CA ILE A 508 -4.92 4.52 -27.37
C ILE A 508 -6.26 5.15 -26.96
N THR A 509 -6.85 5.92 -27.89
CA THR A 509 -8.16 6.54 -27.75
C THR A 509 -8.99 6.26 -28.99
N ASP A 510 -10.31 6.50 -28.93
CA ASP A 510 -11.19 6.36 -30.11
C ASP A 510 -10.74 7.22 -31.27
N GLN A 511 -10.08 8.36 -30.99
CA GLN A 511 -9.59 9.29 -32.02
C GLN A 511 -8.34 8.79 -32.78
N ASN A 512 -7.51 7.94 -32.18
CA ASN A 512 -6.25 7.53 -32.76
C ASN A 512 -6.08 6.02 -32.93
N ARG A 513 -7.04 5.22 -32.45
CA ARG A 513 -6.98 3.76 -32.54
C ARG A 513 -6.70 3.29 -33.96
N PHE A 514 -7.42 3.80 -34.95
CA PHE A 514 -7.26 3.44 -36.35
C PHE A 514 -5.88 3.79 -36.94
N LEU A 515 -5.16 4.72 -36.33
CA LEU A 515 -3.79 5.08 -36.74
C LEU A 515 -2.73 4.17 -36.10
N MET A 516 -3.02 3.58 -34.95
CA MET A 516 -2.07 2.86 -34.13
C MET A 516 -2.30 1.35 -34.14
N MET A 517 -3.55 0.91 -34.30
CA MET A 517 -3.95 -0.50 -34.26
C MET A 517 -4.67 -0.90 -35.55
N GLU A 518 -4.46 -2.11 -36.00
CA GLU A 518 -5.22 -2.71 -37.11
C GLU A 518 -6.68 -2.96 -36.70
N LYS A 519 -7.50 -3.39 -37.65
CA LYS A 519 -8.94 -3.63 -37.40
C LYS A 519 -9.21 -4.74 -36.37
N ASP A 520 -8.27 -5.64 -36.11
CA ASP A 520 -8.36 -6.68 -35.10
C ASP A 520 -8.25 -6.11 -33.67
N GLY A 521 -7.78 -4.85 -33.52
CA GLY A 521 -7.61 -4.18 -32.24
C GLY A 521 -6.39 -4.63 -31.43
N GLU A 522 -5.64 -5.62 -31.89
CA GLU A 522 -4.49 -6.25 -31.20
C GLU A 522 -3.17 -5.98 -31.93
N THR A 523 -3.16 -5.99 -33.25
CA THR A 523 -1.96 -5.82 -34.08
C THR A 523 -1.65 -4.34 -34.28
N PRO A 524 -0.44 -3.84 -33.91
CA PRO A 524 -0.06 -2.47 -34.22
C PRO A 524 0.12 -2.23 -35.72
N THR A 525 -0.39 -1.09 -36.23
CA THR A 525 -0.12 -0.64 -37.59
C THR A 525 1.37 -0.37 -37.83
N PRO A 526 1.84 -0.17 -39.06
CA PRO A 526 3.22 0.28 -39.31
C PRO A 526 3.60 1.53 -38.50
N ARG A 527 2.67 2.48 -38.32
CA ARG A 527 2.86 3.66 -37.46
C ARG A 527 2.91 3.26 -35.98
N GLY A 528 2.01 2.41 -35.53
CA GLY A 528 2.00 1.89 -34.15
C GLY A 528 3.31 1.19 -33.80
N ARG A 529 3.86 0.37 -34.71
CA ARG A 529 5.19 -0.27 -34.52
C ARG A 529 6.32 0.74 -34.40
N LYS A 530 6.33 1.82 -35.23
CA LYS A 530 7.33 2.90 -35.10
C LYS A 530 7.25 3.59 -33.74
N VAL A 531 6.04 3.84 -33.24
CA VAL A 531 5.81 4.43 -31.92
C VAL A 531 6.31 3.52 -30.82
N LEU A 532 5.94 2.24 -30.83
CA LEU A 532 6.38 1.26 -29.84
C LEU A 532 7.90 1.08 -29.83
N ALA A 533 8.53 1.03 -31.02
CA ALA A 533 9.98 0.92 -31.13
C ALA A 533 10.72 2.15 -30.53
N LYS A 534 10.09 3.33 -30.56
CA LYS A 534 10.66 4.57 -29.98
C LYS A 534 10.24 4.77 -28.52
N THR A 535 9.33 3.98 -27.97
CA THR A 535 8.92 4.04 -26.58
C THR A 535 9.70 3.00 -25.76
N PRO A 536 10.63 3.37 -24.86
CA PRO A 536 11.45 2.41 -24.11
C PRO A 536 10.66 1.40 -23.28
N MET A 537 9.48 1.78 -22.79
CA MET A 537 8.59 0.85 -22.08
C MET A 537 7.84 -0.13 -23.01
N HIS A 538 8.04 -0.06 -24.34
CA HIS A 538 7.49 -0.96 -25.36
C HIS A 538 5.97 -1.22 -25.27
N ARG A 539 5.22 -0.26 -24.75
CA ARG A 539 3.75 -0.29 -24.70
C ARG A 539 3.15 1.09 -24.99
N PHE A 540 1.92 1.13 -25.39
CA PHE A 540 1.11 2.34 -25.31
C PHE A 540 0.73 2.65 -23.86
N GLY A 541 0.51 3.94 -23.56
CA GLY A 541 0.02 4.34 -22.25
C GLY A 541 -1.45 3.93 -22.07
N GLU A 542 -1.78 3.54 -20.85
CA GLU A 542 -3.15 3.35 -20.40
C GLU A 542 -3.64 4.63 -19.70
N PRO A 543 -4.92 5.03 -19.84
CA PRO A 543 -5.43 6.27 -19.22
C PRO A 543 -5.11 6.40 -17.73
N GLY A 544 -5.02 5.27 -16.99
CA GLY A 544 -4.62 5.21 -15.58
C GLY A 544 -3.18 5.66 -15.30
N ASP A 545 -2.28 5.55 -16.29
CA ASP A 545 -0.88 5.98 -16.12
C ASP A 545 -0.76 7.50 -15.86
N LEU A 546 -1.78 8.29 -16.21
CA LEU A 546 -1.82 9.73 -15.97
C LEU A 546 -2.21 10.09 -14.54
N CYS A 547 -2.87 9.18 -13.81
CA CYS A 547 -3.47 9.47 -12.52
C CYS A 547 -2.41 9.80 -11.45
N GLY A 548 -1.26 9.11 -11.43
CA GLY A 548 -0.19 9.41 -10.49
C GLY A 548 0.37 10.83 -10.62
N ALA A 549 0.61 11.30 -11.84
CA ALA A 549 1.04 12.67 -12.09
C ALA A 549 -0.05 13.69 -11.70
N LEU A 550 -1.32 13.40 -12.01
CA LEU A 550 -2.45 14.24 -11.62
C LEU A 550 -2.55 14.33 -10.10
N GLN A 551 -2.58 13.22 -9.38
CA GLN A 551 -2.64 13.15 -7.92
C GLN A 551 -1.53 13.97 -7.27
N PHE A 552 -0.28 13.80 -7.75
CA PHE A 552 0.84 14.60 -7.27
C PHE A 552 0.59 16.10 -7.46
N LEU A 553 0.26 16.54 -8.67
CA LEU A 553 0.12 17.97 -9.00
C LEU A 553 -1.02 18.66 -8.26
N VAL A 554 -2.12 17.94 -7.96
CA VAL A 554 -3.27 18.53 -7.26
C VAL A 554 -3.18 18.41 -5.74
N SER A 555 -2.24 17.63 -5.21
CA SER A 555 -2.07 17.38 -3.77
C SER A 555 -1.20 18.44 -3.08
N PRO A 556 -1.22 18.50 -1.74
CA PRO A 556 -0.28 19.31 -0.94
C PRO A 556 1.19 18.96 -1.18
N SER A 557 1.50 17.75 -1.63
CA SER A 557 2.87 17.32 -1.95
C SER A 557 3.51 18.17 -3.06
N ALA A 558 2.71 18.81 -3.91
CA ALA A 558 3.15 19.72 -4.96
C ALA A 558 3.06 21.20 -4.56
N SER A 559 3.03 21.54 -3.26
CA SER A 559 2.84 22.91 -2.78
C SER A 559 3.87 23.91 -3.30
N PHE A 560 5.07 23.46 -3.64
CA PHE A 560 6.14 24.31 -4.21
C PHE A 560 6.40 24.01 -5.71
N VAL A 561 5.46 23.32 -6.39
CA VAL A 561 5.56 22.95 -7.82
C VAL A 561 4.58 23.78 -8.62
N THR A 562 5.09 24.70 -9.46
CA THR A 562 4.31 25.50 -10.39
C THR A 562 5.13 25.78 -11.65
N GLY A 563 4.49 25.89 -12.82
CA GLY A 563 5.12 26.13 -14.11
C GLY A 563 5.81 24.90 -14.73
N THR A 564 5.62 23.71 -14.15
CA THR A 564 6.21 22.48 -14.70
C THR A 564 5.28 21.79 -15.71
N ILE A 565 5.89 21.09 -16.65
CA ILE A 565 5.21 20.18 -17.58
C ILE A 565 5.80 18.79 -17.36
N ILE A 566 4.97 17.84 -16.93
CA ILE A 566 5.38 16.46 -16.62
C ILE A 566 5.06 15.55 -17.82
N PRO A 567 6.08 15.04 -18.55
CA PRO A 567 5.85 14.00 -19.53
C PRO A 567 5.41 12.69 -18.87
N VAL A 568 4.37 12.06 -19.43
CA VAL A 568 3.94 10.71 -19.08
C VAL A 568 3.85 9.93 -20.38
N ASP A 569 4.99 9.37 -20.84
CA ASP A 569 5.17 8.97 -22.23
C ASP A 569 5.95 7.65 -22.40
N GLY A 570 6.19 6.91 -21.32
CA GLY A 570 6.96 5.66 -21.36
C GLY A 570 8.42 5.83 -21.79
N GLY A 571 8.96 7.05 -21.64
CA GLY A 571 10.34 7.39 -21.99
C GLY A 571 10.52 7.85 -23.44
N PHE A 572 9.44 8.07 -24.19
CA PHE A 572 9.51 8.47 -25.61
C PHE A 572 10.34 9.73 -25.84
N LEU A 573 10.18 10.75 -24.99
CA LEU A 573 10.93 12.01 -25.10
C LEU A 573 12.39 11.89 -24.65
N ALA A 574 12.68 10.96 -23.75
CA ALA A 574 14.03 10.75 -23.21
C ALA A 574 14.92 9.94 -24.14
N TYR A 575 14.34 9.17 -25.06
CA TYR A 575 15.06 8.26 -25.94
C TYR A 575 15.52 8.93 -27.22
N SER A 576 16.83 9.04 -27.41
CA SER A 576 17.44 9.63 -28.60
C SER A 576 17.34 8.73 -29.85
N GLY A 577 17.07 7.44 -29.68
CA GLY A 577 17.05 6.44 -30.76
C GLY A 577 18.36 5.63 -30.90
N VAL A 578 19.35 5.88 -30.01
CA VAL A 578 20.63 5.17 -29.93
C VAL A 578 20.99 4.87 -28.49
#